data_30fbf471722bb95ec0d92a72e26628f1
#
_entry.id   30fbf471722bb95ec0d92a72e26628f1
#
_cell.length_a   1.000
_cell.length_b   1.000
_cell.length_c   1.000
_cell.angle_alpha   90.00
_cell.angle_beta   90.00
_cell.angle_gamma   90.00
#
_symmetry.space_group_name_H-M   'P 1'
#
loop_
_entity.id
_entity.type
_entity.pdbx_description
1 polymer ?
#
loop_
_entity_poly.entity_id
_entity_poly.type
_entity_poly.pdbx_seq_one_letter_code
_entity_poly.pdbx_strand_id
1 'polypeptide(L)'
;MNIIDWYIIKKYLSSFVVMIALFIPIGIMVDMAEKIDKFKENEVPGQAILNYYLDFTWYFGNLLFPIFLFLAVIWFTSKLANNTEIIALLSSGISFTRFLRPYLISAGFIALFAFFAGMFIVPKSNIGYNTFVYKYIAKKNERQTKNLYKQINPREYIFVSSYDPIRKSANNFTLEHFEDNTMTFKIQANSIRWVDRDSVFRLSGYVKRSFSGDLEVYHRKSRLDTLFDFKIDNLAPVNY
;
A
#
# COMPACT_ATOMS: atom_id res chain seq x y z
N MET A 1 -8.25 39.92 -0.08
CA MET A 1 -9.36 38.94 -0.18
C MET A 1 -10.65 39.64 0.20
N ASN A 2 -11.66 39.59 -0.67
CA ASN A 2 -12.92 40.24 -0.39
C ASN A 2 -13.85 39.32 0.44
N ILE A 3 -14.87 39.84 1.08
CA ILE A 3 -15.86 39.08 1.88
C ILE A 3 -16.45 37.92 1.08
N ILE A 4 -16.70 38.12 -0.22
CA ILE A 4 -17.23 37.11 -1.14
C ILE A 4 -16.23 35.93 -1.33
N ASP A 5 -14.93 36.25 -1.47
CA ASP A 5 -13.91 35.20 -1.65
C ASP A 5 -13.87 34.28 -0.42
N TRP A 6 -13.91 34.88 0.77
CA TRP A 6 -13.93 34.13 2.04
C TRP A 6 -15.20 33.29 2.22
N TYR A 7 -16.34 33.85 1.83
CA TYR A 7 -17.63 33.14 1.85
C TYR A 7 -17.56 31.87 0.98
N ILE A 8 -17.09 31.98 -0.27
CA ILE A 8 -16.95 30.85 -1.19
C ILE A 8 -15.97 29.81 -0.65
N ILE A 9 -14.79 30.24 -0.17
CA ILE A 9 -13.78 29.33 0.41
C ILE A 9 -14.38 28.55 1.58
N LYS A 10 -14.99 29.24 2.55
CA LYS A 10 -15.59 28.61 3.73
C LYS A 10 -16.68 27.60 3.34
N LYS A 11 -17.55 27.96 2.43
CA LYS A 11 -18.64 27.09 1.96
C LYS A 11 -18.10 25.85 1.24
N TYR A 12 -17.10 26.03 0.37
CA TYR A 12 -16.50 24.92 -0.36
C TYR A 12 -15.76 23.95 0.58
N LEU A 13 -14.91 24.46 1.47
CA LEU A 13 -14.22 23.64 2.44
C LEU A 13 -15.19 22.91 3.38
N SER A 14 -16.25 23.61 3.84
CA SER A 14 -17.29 22.98 4.66
C SER A 14 -18.01 21.86 3.89
N SER A 15 -18.34 22.05 2.62
CA SER A 15 -18.95 21.01 1.79
C SER A 15 -18.03 19.79 1.64
N PHE A 16 -16.73 20.02 1.48
CA PHE A 16 -15.75 18.94 1.40
C PHE A 16 -15.66 18.15 2.72
N VAL A 17 -15.61 18.83 3.87
CA VAL A 17 -15.61 18.17 5.17
C VAL A 17 -16.89 17.39 5.41
N VAL A 18 -18.05 17.93 5.02
CA VAL A 18 -19.34 17.22 5.12
C VAL A 18 -19.34 15.95 4.27
N MET A 19 -18.81 16.00 3.04
CA MET A 19 -18.69 14.79 2.20
C MET A 19 -17.82 13.71 2.87
N ILE A 20 -16.67 14.08 3.38
CA ILE A 20 -15.80 13.14 4.12
C ILE A 20 -16.54 12.56 5.35
N ALA A 21 -17.18 13.42 6.13
CA ALA A 21 -17.90 13.02 7.35
C ALA A 21 -19.10 12.10 7.08
N LEU A 22 -19.68 12.17 5.89
CA LEU A 22 -20.76 11.26 5.46
C LEU A 22 -20.21 9.92 4.94
N PHE A 23 -19.23 9.94 4.08
CA PHE A 23 -18.78 8.74 3.35
C PHE A 23 -17.82 7.87 4.15
N ILE A 24 -16.96 8.44 5.00
CA ILE A 24 -16.03 7.62 5.80
C ILE A 24 -16.75 6.68 6.77
N PRO A 25 -17.73 7.13 7.57
CA PRO A 25 -18.50 6.21 8.43
C PRO A 25 -19.23 5.13 7.66
N ILE A 26 -19.78 5.46 6.47
CA ILE A 26 -20.43 4.47 5.61
C ILE A 26 -19.40 3.41 5.17
N GLY A 27 -18.22 3.84 4.73
CA GLY A 27 -17.14 2.93 4.35
C GLY A 27 -16.69 2.03 5.51
N ILE A 28 -16.58 2.58 6.73
CA ILE A 28 -16.29 1.80 7.94
C ILE A 28 -17.39 0.77 8.23
N MET A 29 -18.67 1.15 8.11
CA MET A 29 -19.78 0.24 8.33
C MET A 29 -19.80 -0.92 7.34
N VAL A 30 -19.53 -0.65 6.06
CA VAL A 30 -19.45 -1.69 5.02
C VAL A 30 -18.28 -2.62 5.29
N ASP A 31 -17.08 -2.08 5.55
CA ASP A 31 -15.89 -2.88 5.86
C ASP A 31 -16.09 -3.73 7.13
N MET A 32 -16.75 -3.17 8.15
CA MET A 32 -17.09 -3.90 9.37
C MET A 32 -18.06 -5.05 9.10
N ALA A 33 -19.10 -4.82 8.30
CA ALA A 33 -20.06 -5.85 7.94
C ALA A 33 -19.42 -7.03 7.20
N GLU A 34 -18.44 -6.73 6.31
CA GLU A 34 -17.70 -7.77 5.58
C GLU A 34 -16.74 -8.58 6.46
N LYS A 35 -16.22 -7.98 7.53
CA LYS A 35 -15.13 -8.57 8.34
C LYS A 35 -15.55 -9.06 9.71
N ILE A 36 -16.79 -8.82 10.13
CA ILE A 36 -17.27 -9.11 11.49
C ILE A 36 -17.14 -10.59 11.88
N ASP A 37 -17.39 -11.48 10.93
CA ASP A 37 -17.26 -12.93 11.19
C ASP A 37 -15.80 -13.32 11.42
N LYS A 38 -14.87 -12.73 10.66
CA LYS A 38 -13.42 -12.94 10.85
C LYS A 38 -12.92 -12.35 12.16
N PHE A 39 -13.48 -11.22 12.61
CA PHE A 39 -13.14 -10.64 13.91
C PHE A 39 -13.57 -11.54 15.06
N LYS A 40 -14.74 -12.17 14.96
CA LYS A 40 -15.24 -13.15 15.94
C LYS A 40 -14.44 -14.45 15.92
N GLU A 41 -14.22 -15.01 14.71
CA GLU A 41 -13.50 -16.28 14.52
C GLU A 41 -12.05 -16.20 15.03
N ASN A 42 -11.39 -15.06 14.86
CA ASN A 42 -10.00 -14.86 15.29
C ASN A 42 -9.88 -14.16 16.66
N GLU A 43 -10.97 -14.00 17.41
CA GLU A 43 -11.02 -13.39 18.75
C GLU A 43 -10.26 -12.06 18.82
N VAL A 44 -10.50 -11.16 17.84
CA VAL A 44 -9.70 -9.94 17.68
C VAL A 44 -9.99 -8.97 18.83
N PRO A 45 -8.96 -8.48 19.55
CA PRO A 45 -9.14 -7.52 20.63
C PRO A 45 -9.78 -6.22 20.14
N GLY A 46 -10.76 -5.67 20.89
CA GLY A 46 -11.45 -4.44 20.51
C GLY A 46 -10.53 -3.24 20.27
N GLN A 47 -9.44 -3.12 21.05
CA GLN A 47 -8.44 -2.07 20.85
C GLN A 47 -7.71 -2.21 19.49
N ALA A 48 -7.47 -3.43 19.04
CA ALA A 48 -6.86 -3.67 17.73
C ALA A 48 -7.82 -3.29 16.59
N ILE A 49 -9.13 -3.55 16.76
CA ILE A 49 -10.17 -3.13 15.81
C ILE A 49 -10.25 -1.60 15.74
N LEU A 50 -10.20 -0.91 16.88
CA LEU A 50 -10.21 0.56 16.90
C LEU A 50 -9.01 1.15 16.14
N ASN A 51 -7.81 0.67 16.42
CA ASN A 51 -6.60 1.12 15.73
C ASN A 51 -6.68 0.84 14.22
N TYR A 52 -7.21 -0.33 13.84
CA TYR A 52 -7.44 -0.67 12.45
C TYR A 52 -8.36 0.34 11.74
N TYR A 53 -9.47 0.76 12.37
CA TYR A 53 -10.38 1.73 11.74
C TYR A 53 -9.82 3.15 11.72
N LEU A 54 -8.92 3.51 12.64
CA LEU A 54 -8.16 4.77 12.53
C LEU A 54 -7.23 4.76 11.30
N ASP A 55 -6.50 3.66 11.09
CA ASP A 55 -5.64 3.49 9.92
C ASP A 55 -6.45 3.38 8.63
N PHE A 56 -7.56 2.63 8.65
CA PHE A 56 -8.49 2.51 7.53
C PHE A 56 -9.05 3.86 7.10
N THR A 57 -9.36 4.75 8.04
CA THR A 57 -9.88 6.08 7.74
C THR A 57 -8.91 6.89 6.88
N TRP A 58 -7.62 6.87 7.18
CA TRP A 58 -6.61 7.55 6.38
C TRP A 58 -6.38 6.88 5.02
N TYR A 59 -6.31 5.56 4.99
CA TYR A 59 -6.16 4.78 3.76
C TYR A 59 -7.35 5.00 2.81
N PHE A 60 -8.56 4.76 3.30
CA PHE A 60 -9.80 4.87 2.54
C PHE A 60 -10.11 6.32 2.15
N GLY A 61 -9.90 7.26 3.08
CA GLY A 61 -10.05 8.69 2.83
C GLY A 61 -9.13 9.17 1.71
N ASN A 62 -7.86 8.76 1.72
CA ASN A 62 -6.90 9.12 0.66
C ASN A 62 -7.29 8.53 -0.70
N LEU A 63 -7.74 7.28 -0.73
CA LEU A 63 -8.19 6.61 -1.94
C LEU A 63 -9.37 7.33 -2.61
N LEU A 64 -10.33 7.79 -1.80
CA LEU A 64 -11.55 8.45 -2.29
C LEU A 64 -11.44 9.98 -2.34
N PHE A 65 -10.32 10.55 -1.93
CA PHE A 65 -10.11 11.99 -1.84
C PHE A 65 -10.47 12.77 -3.14
N PRO A 66 -10.03 12.34 -4.35
CA PRO A 66 -10.39 13.03 -5.58
C PRO A 66 -11.91 13.02 -5.84
N ILE A 67 -12.58 11.93 -5.47
CA ILE A 67 -14.03 11.78 -5.62
C ILE A 67 -14.76 12.74 -4.67
N PHE A 68 -14.33 12.82 -3.40
CA PHE A 68 -14.92 13.74 -2.43
C PHE A 68 -14.73 15.21 -2.82
N LEU A 69 -13.56 15.53 -3.35
CA LEU A 69 -13.29 16.87 -3.86
C LEU A 69 -14.22 17.23 -5.01
N PHE A 70 -14.40 16.33 -5.97
CA PHE A 70 -15.29 16.51 -7.11
C PHE A 70 -16.76 16.66 -6.67
N LEU A 71 -17.23 15.76 -5.80
CA LEU A 71 -18.59 15.83 -5.26
C LEU A 71 -18.84 17.12 -4.48
N ALA A 72 -17.86 17.57 -3.69
CA ALA A 72 -17.97 18.83 -2.93
C ALA A 72 -18.12 20.04 -3.85
N VAL A 73 -17.35 20.08 -4.96
CA VAL A 73 -17.48 21.17 -5.96
C VAL A 73 -18.86 21.15 -6.59
N ILE A 74 -19.34 20.00 -7.05
CA ILE A 74 -20.67 19.90 -7.68
C ILE A 74 -21.76 20.31 -6.68
N TRP A 75 -21.75 19.73 -5.49
CA TRP A 75 -22.75 20.01 -4.44
C TRP A 75 -22.81 21.50 -4.10
N PHE A 76 -21.63 22.09 -3.84
CA PHE A 76 -21.54 23.48 -3.46
C PHE A 76 -21.98 24.40 -4.60
N THR A 77 -21.50 24.15 -5.82
CA THR A 77 -21.85 24.97 -6.99
C THR A 77 -23.32 24.85 -7.33
N SER A 78 -23.91 23.65 -7.27
CA SER A 78 -25.35 23.45 -7.46
C SER A 78 -26.16 24.21 -6.43
N LYS A 79 -25.73 24.24 -5.16
CA LYS A 79 -26.39 24.99 -4.11
C LYS A 79 -26.35 26.48 -4.36
N LEU A 80 -25.21 27.05 -4.80
CA LEU A 80 -25.11 28.46 -5.20
C LEU A 80 -25.99 28.79 -6.42
N ALA A 81 -26.06 27.87 -7.39
CA ALA A 81 -26.89 28.06 -8.58
C ALA A 81 -28.38 28.04 -8.23
N ASN A 82 -28.82 27.08 -7.42
CA ASN A 82 -30.22 26.96 -6.98
C ASN A 82 -30.70 28.17 -6.16
N ASN A 83 -29.78 28.79 -5.40
CA ASN A 83 -30.05 30.00 -4.64
C ASN A 83 -29.94 31.27 -5.49
N THR A 84 -29.71 31.16 -6.80
CA THR A 84 -29.46 32.30 -7.71
C THR A 84 -28.26 33.18 -7.37
N GLU A 85 -27.42 32.73 -6.41
CA GLU A 85 -26.25 33.47 -5.92
C GLU A 85 -25.22 33.72 -7.04
N ILE A 86 -25.02 32.72 -7.95
CA ILE A 86 -24.12 32.88 -9.09
C ILE A 86 -24.58 33.97 -10.04
N ILE A 87 -25.87 33.98 -10.35
CA ILE A 87 -26.46 35.00 -11.24
C ILE A 87 -26.32 36.38 -10.61
N ALA A 88 -26.63 36.51 -9.33
CA ALA A 88 -26.51 37.77 -8.59
C ALA A 88 -25.06 38.29 -8.57
N LEU A 89 -24.07 37.41 -8.37
CA LEU A 89 -22.66 37.78 -8.39
C LEU A 89 -22.20 38.25 -9.79
N LEU A 90 -22.57 37.53 -10.83
CA LEU A 90 -22.20 37.91 -12.21
C LEU A 90 -22.88 39.18 -12.66
N SER A 91 -24.16 39.37 -12.31
CA SER A 91 -24.92 40.59 -12.63
C SER A 91 -24.40 41.84 -11.89
N SER A 92 -23.72 41.66 -10.76
CA SER A 92 -23.04 42.76 -10.06
C SER A 92 -21.73 43.22 -10.71
N GLY A 93 -21.38 42.68 -11.90
CA GLY A 93 -20.17 43.02 -12.65
C GLY A 93 -18.91 42.23 -12.26
N ILE A 94 -19.03 41.17 -11.43
CA ILE A 94 -17.93 40.29 -11.12
C ILE A 94 -17.65 39.38 -12.33
N SER A 95 -16.42 39.42 -12.87
CA SER A 95 -16.05 38.54 -13.98
C SER A 95 -16.01 37.06 -13.54
N PHE A 96 -16.30 36.15 -14.46
CA PHE A 96 -16.30 34.73 -14.22
C PHE A 96 -14.92 34.21 -13.70
N THR A 97 -13.82 34.71 -14.27
CA THR A 97 -12.48 34.39 -13.82
C THR A 97 -12.21 34.81 -12.37
N ARG A 98 -12.77 35.93 -11.94
CA ARG A 98 -12.71 36.39 -10.55
C ARG A 98 -13.54 35.50 -9.63
N PHE A 99 -14.71 35.06 -10.07
CA PHE A 99 -15.57 34.12 -9.34
C PHE A 99 -14.87 32.78 -9.13
N LEU A 100 -14.04 32.29 -10.09
CA LEU A 100 -13.30 31.02 -9.97
C LEU A 100 -12.09 31.07 -9.03
N ARG A 101 -11.52 32.25 -8.75
CA ARG A 101 -10.32 32.38 -7.90
C ARG A 101 -10.46 31.69 -6.53
N PRO A 102 -11.52 31.91 -5.73
CA PRO A 102 -11.66 31.25 -4.44
C PRO A 102 -11.79 29.72 -4.55
N TYR A 103 -12.35 29.19 -5.66
CA TYR A 103 -12.38 27.74 -5.92
C TYR A 103 -10.96 27.18 -6.11
N LEU A 104 -10.15 27.87 -6.93
CA LEU A 104 -8.76 27.44 -7.18
C LEU A 104 -7.91 27.53 -5.92
N ILE A 105 -8.09 28.56 -5.09
CA ILE A 105 -7.41 28.70 -3.80
C ILE A 105 -7.80 27.55 -2.86
N SER A 106 -9.08 27.26 -2.74
CA SER A 106 -9.59 26.16 -1.90
C SER A 106 -9.08 24.81 -2.39
N ALA A 107 -9.16 24.56 -3.71
CA ALA A 107 -8.66 23.34 -4.32
C ALA A 107 -7.15 23.18 -4.11
N GLY A 108 -6.39 24.27 -4.27
CA GLY A 108 -4.93 24.29 -4.00
C GLY A 108 -4.60 23.96 -2.54
N PHE A 109 -5.36 24.51 -1.59
CA PHE A 109 -5.19 24.20 -0.16
C PHE A 109 -5.49 22.73 0.15
N ILE A 110 -6.60 22.20 -0.40
CA ILE A 110 -6.97 20.80 -0.24
C ILE A 110 -5.92 19.88 -0.89
N ALA A 111 -5.45 20.22 -2.11
CA ALA A 111 -4.42 19.45 -2.80
C ALA A 111 -3.09 19.42 -2.03
N LEU A 112 -2.70 20.56 -1.45
CA LEU A 112 -1.50 20.65 -0.61
C LEU A 112 -1.64 19.77 0.66
N PHE A 113 -2.80 19.83 1.32
CA PHE A 113 -3.10 18.95 2.46
C PHE A 113 -3.04 17.47 2.06
N ALA A 114 -3.67 17.10 0.93
CA ALA A 114 -3.64 15.72 0.42
C ALA A 114 -2.23 15.25 0.10
N PHE A 115 -1.41 16.12 -0.48
CA PHE A 115 -0.01 15.84 -0.78
C PHE A 115 0.79 15.50 0.49
N PHE A 116 0.70 16.34 1.52
CA PHE A 116 1.39 16.08 2.79
C PHE A 116 0.82 14.86 3.53
N ALA A 117 -0.51 14.69 3.54
CA ALA A 117 -1.11 13.51 4.13
C ALA A 117 -0.67 12.23 3.41
N GLY A 118 -0.65 12.23 2.07
CA GLY A 118 -0.18 11.12 1.24
C GLY A 118 1.29 10.81 1.43
N MET A 119 2.13 11.81 1.72
CA MET A 119 3.56 11.62 1.92
C MET A 119 3.93 11.09 3.31
N PHE A 120 3.21 11.52 4.36
CA PHE A 120 3.60 11.24 5.75
C PHE A 120 2.61 10.35 6.51
N ILE A 121 1.31 10.62 6.39
CA ILE A 121 0.28 9.96 7.20
C ILE A 121 -0.15 8.64 6.55
N VAL A 122 -0.50 8.68 5.28
CA VAL A 122 -1.06 7.52 4.57
C VAL A 122 -0.10 6.33 4.52
N PRO A 123 1.23 6.47 4.25
CA PRO A 123 2.13 5.33 4.28
C PRO A 123 2.19 4.66 5.65
N LYS A 124 2.18 5.46 6.72
CA LYS A 124 2.21 4.98 8.10
C LYS A 124 0.93 4.20 8.46
N SER A 125 -0.22 4.75 8.12
CA SER A 125 -1.52 4.10 8.30
C SER A 125 -1.67 2.85 7.43
N ASN A 126 -1.10 2.84 6.22
CA ASN A 126 -1.12 1.67 5.35
C ASN A 126 -0.32 0.49 5.94
N ILE A 127 0.79 0.76 6.63
CA ILE A 127 1.54 -0.27 7.37
C ILE A 127 0.66 -0.88 8.48
N GLY A 128 0.00 -0.04 9.30
CA GLY A 128 -0.90 -0.48 10.37
C GLY A 128 -2.07 -1.31 9.82
N TYR A 129 -2.74 -0.80 8.79
CA TYR A 129 -3.82 -1.48 8.07
C TYR A 129 -3.39 -2.86 7.56
N ASN A 130 -2.30 -2.93 6.80
CA ASN A 130 -1.82 -4.19 6.22
C ASN A 130 -1.36 -5.19 7.29
N THR A 131 -0.70 -4.72 8.34
CA THR A 131 -0.28 -5.56 9.47
C THR A 131 -1.48 -6.21 10.15
N PHE A 132 -2.55 -5.43 10.39
CA PHE A 132 -3.78 -5.96 10.96
C PHE A 132 -4.46 -6.98 10.04
N VAL A 133 -4.62 -6.65 8.76
CA VAL A 133 -5.22 -7.55 7.76
C VAL A 133 -4.43 -8.85 7.68
N TYR A 134 -3.11 -8.76 7.61
CA TYR A 134 -2.24 -9.95 7.56
C TYR A 134 -2.35 -10.80 8.83
N LYS A 135 -2.40 -10.16 10.00
CA LYS A 135 -2.42 -10.86 11.29
C LYS A 135 -3.76 -11.54 11.58
N TYR A 136 -4.89 -10.85 11.29
CA TYR A 136 -6.20 -11.26 11.77
C TYR A 136 -7.19 -11.67 10.68
N ILE A 137 -7.04 -11.16 9.44
CA ILE A 137 -8.05 -11.34 8.39
C ILE A 137 -7.60 -12.31 7.31
N ALA A 138 -6.35 -12.24 6.89
CA ALA A 138 -5.82 -13.08 5.83
C ALA A 138 -5.86 -14.56 6.22
N LYS A 139 -6.38 -15.40 5.33
CA LYS A 139 -6.36 -16.85 5.51
C LYS A 139 -4.93 -17.36 5.58
N LYS A 140 -4.72 -18.46 6.31
CA LYS A 140 -3.40 -19.09 6.49
C LYS A 140 -2.67 -19.35 5.17
N ASN A 141 -3.41 -19.64 4.09
CA ASN A 141 -2.87 -19.84 2.74
C ASN A 141 -2.56 -18.52 2.00
N GLU A 142 -3.22 -17.41 2.36
CA GLU A 142 -2.99 -16.08 1.78
C GLU A 142 -1.80 -15.36 2.44
N ARG A 143 -1.36 -15.85 3.61
CA ARG A 143 -0.15 -15.38 4.30
C ARG A 143 1.13 -15.84 3.60
N GLN A 144 1.03 -16.69 2.59
CA GLN A 144 2.17 -17.07 1.76
C GLN A 144 2.46 -15.93 0.78
N THR A 145 3.67 -15.43 0.87
CA THR A 145 4.17 -14.45 -0.12
C THR A 145 4.29 -15.14 -1.47
N LYS A 146 3.71 -14.54 -2.50
CA LYS A 146 3.83 -15.01 -3.87
C LYS A 146 4.75 -14.09 -4.67
N ASN A 147 5.65 -14.70 -5.46
CA ASN A 147 6.55 -14.00 -6.38
C ASN A 147 7.33 -12.86 -5.71
N LEU A 148 8.08 -13.20 -4.66
CA LEU A 148 8.96 -12.24 -3.97
C LEU A 148 10.27 -12.10 -4.74
N TYR A 149 10.55 -10.87 -5.18
CA TYR A 149 11.86 -10.44 -5.65
C TYR A 149 12.49 -9.51 -4.61
N LYS A 150 13.71 -9.80 -4.21
CA LYS A 150 14.41 -8.99 -3.21
C LYS A 150 15.89 -8.91 -3.49
N GLN A 151 16.43 -7.71 -3.44
CA GLN A 151 17.86 -7.49 -3.38
C GLN A 151 18.34 -7.69 -1.94
N ILE A 152 19.32 -8.58 -1.72
CA ILE A 152 19.88 -8.89 -0.41
C ILE A 152 21.07 -8.00 -0.13
N ASN A 153 21.93 -7.87 -1.14
CA ASN A 153 23.11 -7.02 -1.12
C ASN A 153 23.29 -6.38 -2.51
N PRO A 154 24.21 -5.41 -2.70
CA PRO A 154 24.37 -4.72 -3.99
C PRO A 154 24.60 -5.62 -5.20
N ARG A 155 25.03 -6.87 -5.00
CA ARG A 155 25.37 -7.83 -6.05
C ARG A 155 24.45 -9.03 -6.14
N GLU A 156 23.53 -9.23 -5.18
CA GLU A 156 22.72 -10.45 -5.10
C GLU A 156 21.23 -10.17 -5.01
N TYR A 157 20.51 -10.89 -5.85
CA TYR A 157 19.04 -10.86 -5.91
C TYR A 157 18.48 -12.24 -5.64
N ILE A 158 17.43 -12.30 -4.83
CA ILE A 158 16.67 -13.52 -4.59
C ILE A 158 15.29 -13.41 -5.23
N PHE A 159 14.86 -14.53 -5.79
CA PHE A 159 13.47 -14.76 -6.17
C PHE A 159 12.94 -16.00 -5.49
N VAL A 160 11.71 -15.96 -5.00
CA VAL A 160 10.94 -17.13 -4.57
C VAL A 160 9.50 -17.00 -5.04
N SER A 161 8.91 -18.08 -5.54
CA SER A 161 7.52 -18.08 -5.99
C SER A 161 6.52 -18.10 -4.84
N SER A 162 6.89 -18.69 -3.71
CA SER A 162 6.09 -18.67 -2.49
C SER A 162 6.98 -18.86 -1.25
N TYR A 163 6.64 -18.19 -0.17
CA TYR A 163 7.30 -18.31 1.13
C TYR A 163 6.28 -18.68 2.21
N ASP A 164 6.57 -19.72 2.97
CA ASP A 164 5.80 -20.16 4.14
C ASP A 164 6.59 -19.82 5.42
N PRO A 165 6.18 -18.79 6.19
CA PRO A 165 6.88 -18.38 7.40
C PRO A 165 6.78 -19.41 8.53
N ILE A 166 5.73 -20.26 8.55
CA ILE A 166 5.54 -21.28 9.60
C ILE A 166 6.52 -22.44 9.40
N ARG A 167 6.66 -22.88 8.14
CA ARG A 167 7.56 -23.97 7.77
C ARG A 167 8.98 -23.49 7.51
N LYS A 168 9.22 -22.19 7.55
CA LYS A 168 10.50 -21.55 7.18
C LYS A 168 11.02 -22.08 5.84
N SER A 169 10.15 -22.13 4.84
CA SER A 169 10.45 -22.72 3.54
C SER A 169 9.91 -21.87 2.38
N ALA A 170 10.62 -21.91 1.26
CA ALA A 170 10.19 -21.25 0.04
C ALA A 170 10.31 -22.19 -1.16
N ASN A 171 9.46 -21.99 -2.17
CA ASN A 171 9.45 -22.75 -3.41
C ASN A 171 10.01 -21.94 -4.56
N ASN A 172 10.59 -22.65 -5.55
CA ASN A 172 11.21 -22.05 -6.74
C ASN A 172 12.22 -20.95 -6.36
N PHE A 173 13.16 -21.32 -5.48
CA PHE A 173 14.23 -20.43 -5.06
C PHE A 173 15.18 -20.15 -6.20
N THR A 174 15.51 -18.89 -6.41
CA THR A 174 16.56 -18.45 -7.32
C THR A 174 17.42 -17.42 -6.60
N LEU A 175 18.74 -17.54 -6.71
CA LEU A 175 19.71 -16.53 -6.29
C LEU A 175 20.57 -16.18 -7.50
N GLU A 176 20.66 -14.91 -7.81
CA GLU A 176 21.43 -14.36 -8.92
C GLU A 176 22.51 -13.44 -8.38
N HIS A 177 23.75 -13.65 -8.84
CA HIS A 177 24.89 -12.84 -8.47
C HIS A 177 25.43 -12.09 -9.66
N PHE A 178 25.64 -10.78 -9.48
CA PHE A 178 26.12 -9.87 -10.51
C PHE A 178 27.44 -9.21 -10.09
N GLU A 179 28.36 -9.08 -11.05
CA GLU A 179 29.55 -8.24 -10.97
C GLU A 179 29.47 -7.24 -12.13
N ASP A 180 29.53 -5.96 -11.85
CA ASP A 180 29.52 -4.88 -12.84
C ASP A 180 28.45 -5.05 -13.94
N ASN A 181 27.19 -5.31 -13.56
CA ASN A 181 26.06 -5.59 -14.45
C ASN A 181 26.10 -6.90 -15.24
N THR A 182 27.09 -7.76 -15.00
CA THR A 182 27.19 -9.09 -15.63
C THR A 182 26.83 -10.16 -14.61
N MET A 183 25.94 -11.08 -14.97
CA MET A 183 25.62 -12.22 -14.13
C MET A 183 26.79 -13.20 -14.13
N THR A 184 27.38 -13.48 -12.97
CA THR A 184 28.50 -14.43 -12.81
C THR A 184 28.03 -15.82 -12.48
N PHE A 185 26.97 -15.93 -11.64
CA PHE A 185 26.33 -17.22 -11.40
C PHE A 185 24.85 -17.06 -11.01
N LYS A 186 24.11 -18.13 -11.23
CA LYS A 186 22.70 -18.28 -10.86
C LYS A 186 22.51 -19.63 -10.17
N ILE A 187 21.92 -19.59 -8.97
CA ILE A 187 21.51 -20.78 -8.22
C ILE A 187 19.99 -20.90 -8.36
N GLN A 188 19.51 -22.08 -8.70
CA GLN A 188 18.09 -22.43 -8.70
C GLN A 188 17.85 -23.66 -7.85
N ALA A 189 16.72 -23.68 -7.13
CA ALA A 189 16.28 -24.86 -6.39
C ALA A 189 14.75 -24.94 -6.40
N ASN A 190 14.22 -26.15 -6.43
CA ASN A 190 12.76 -26.35 -6.36
C ASN A 190 12.20 -25.86 -5.03
N SER A 191 12.97 -26.06 -3.94
CA SER A 191 12.65 -25.52 -2.63
C SER A 191 13.89 -25.22 -1.80
N ILE A 192 13.78 -24.21 -0.94
CA ILE A 192 14.75 -23.90 0.11
C ILE A 192 14.03 -23.92 1.46
N ARG A 193 14.64 -24.53 2.46
CA ARG A 193 14.13 -24.62 3.83
C ARG A 193 15.22 -24.34 4.83
N TRP A 194 14.92 -23.56 5.85
CA TRP A 194 15.79 -23.41 7.01
C TRP A 194 15.61 -24.60 7.96
N VAL A 195 16.68 -25.23 8.37
CA VAL A 195 16.71 -26.35 9.31
C VAL A 195 17.30 -25.86 10.62
N ASP A 196 16.44 -25.60 11.61
CA ASP A 196 16.84 -25.01 12.90
C ASP A 196 17.88 -25.89 13.64
N ARG A 197 17.75 -27.23 13.54
CA ARG A 197 18.65 -28.18 14.21
C ARG A 197 20.11 -28.08 13.76
N ASP A 198 20.29 -27.90 12.45
CA ASP A 198 21.60 -27.91 11.82
C ASP A 198 22.09 -26.51 11.49
N SER A 199 21.23 -25.50 11.69
CA SER A 199 21.47 -24.07 11.35
C SER A 199 21.94 -23.88 9.90
N VAL A 200 21.34 -24.59 8.95
CA VAL A 200 21.68 -24.56 7.53
C VAL A 200 20.46 -24.43 6.67
N PHE A 201 20.66 -23.90 5.47
CA PHE A 201 19.65 -23.94 4.40
C PHE A 201 19.75 -25.27 3.66
N ARG A 202 18.62 -25.93 3.53
CA ARG A 202 18.48 -27.15 2.74
C ARG A 202 17.79 -26.84 1.44
N LEU A 203 18.48 -27.05 0.33
CA LEU A 203 17.98 -26.90 -1.03
C LEU A 203 17.65 -28.25 -1.62
N SER A 204 16.49 -28.36 -2.29
CA SER A 204 16.10 -29.54 -3.06
C SER A 204 16.07 -29.19 -4.53
N GLY A 205 16.62 -30.08 -5.38
CA GLY A 205 16.72 -29.82 -6.82
C GLY A 205 17.67 -28.67 -7.17
N TYR A 206 18.82 -28.63 -6.48
CA TYR A 206 19.83 -27.59 -6.66
C TYR A 206 20.49 -27.64 -8.03
N VAL A 207 20.54 -26.52 -8.72
CA VAL A 207 21.28 -26.28 -9.95
C VAL A 207 22.04 -24.96 -9.83
N LYS A 208 23.34 -24.98 -9.94
CA LYS A 208 24.17 -23.78 -10.08
C LYS A 208 24.63 -23.67 -11.53
N ARG A 209 24.40 -22.53 -12.13
CA ARG A 209 24.96 -22.11 -13.41
C ARG A 209 26.01 -21.06 -13.16
N SER A 210 27.22 -21.27 -13.65
CA SER A 210 28.31 -20.29 -13.60
C SER A 210 28.64 -19.84 -15.01
N PHE A 211 28.73 -18.53 -15.20
CA PHE A 211 28.97 -17.91 -16.50
C PHE A 211 30.41 -17.39 -16.54
N SER A 212 31.16 -17.79 -17.56
CA SER A 212 32.51 -17.31 -17.82
C SER A 212 32.66 -17.00 -19.33
N GLY A 213 32.39 -15.73 -19.69
CA GLY A 213 32.23 -15.35 -21.11
C GLY A 213 31.08 -16.12 -21.76
N ASP A 214 31.32 -16.78 -22.88
CA ASP A 214 30.33 -17.57 -23.61
C ASP A 214 30.17 -18.99 -23.06
N LEU A 215 30.93 -19.36 -22.02
CA LEU A 215 30.87 -20.70 -21.43
C LEU A 215 29.94 -20.71 -20.22
N GLU A 216 29.05 -21.72 -20.19
CA GLU A 216 28.14 -21.98 -19.10
C GLU A 216 28.45 -23.35 -18.49
N VAL A 217 28.73 -23.36 -17.18
CA VAL A 217 29.04 -24.58 -16.41
C VAL A 217 27.88 -24.89 -15.46
N TYR A 218 27.38 -26.12 -15.50
CA TYR A 218 26.26 -26.60 -14.69
C TYR A 218 26.75 -27.55 -13.57
N HIS A 219 26.35 -27.21 -12.32
CA HIS A 219 26.46 -28.13 -11.20
C HIS A 219 25.07 -28.47 -10.68
N ARG A 220 24.70 -29.76 -10.73
CA ARG A 220 23.42 -30.25 -10.25
C ARG A 220 23.59 -31.18 -9.07
N LYS A 221 22.76 -31.01 -8.03
CA LYS A 221 22.61 -31.93 -6.89
C LYS A 221 21.14 -32.09 -6.55
N SER A 222 20.72 -33.32 -6.18
CA SER A 222 19.34 -33.54 -5.74
C SER A 222 19.03 -32.81 -4.44
N ARG A 223 20.05 -32.71 -3.55
CA ARG A 223 19.97 -32.00 -2.28
C ARG A 223 21.31 -31.36 -1.96
N LEU A 224 21.27 -30.16 -1.40
CA LEU A 224 22.46 -29.46 -0.90
C LEU A 224 22.10 -28.77 0.41
N ASP A 225 22.90 -29.02 1.45
CA ASP A 225 22.84 -28.28 2.71
C ASP A 225 23.97 -27.23 2.67
N THR A 226 23.67 -25.96 2.84
CA THR A 226 24.62 -24.84 2.70
C THR A 226 24.26 -23.68 3.60
N LEU A 227 25.22 -22.78 3.80
CA LEU A 227 25.01 -21.49 4.44
C LEU A 227 24.95 -20.39 3.37
N PHE A 228 24.08 -19.42 3.57
CA PHE A 228 24.03 -18.19 2.80
C PHE A 228 24.24 -17.02 3.75
N ASP A 229 24.69 -15.90 3.20
CA ASP A 229 24.92 -14.66 3.95
C ASP A 229 23.63 -13.85 4.17
N PHE A 230 22.48 -14.54 4.22
CA PHE A 230 21.19 -13.95 4.52
C PHE A 230 20.38 -14.82 5.51
N LYS A 231 19.47 -14.20 6.24
CA LYS A 231 18.55 -14.91 7.15
C LYS A 231 17.30 -15.34 6.40
N ILE A 232 16.67 -16.42 6.86
CA ILE A 232 15.40 -16.90 6.29
C ILE A 232 14.29 -15.82 6.32
N ASP A 233 14.31 -14.94 7.33
CA ASP A 233 13.39 -13.83 7.46
C ASP A 233 13.53 -12.79 6.32
N ASN A 234 14.66 -12.79 5.63
CA ASN A 234 14.85 -11.96 4.44
C ASN A 234 13.96 -12.42 3.27
N LEU A 235 13.42 -13.66 3.31
CA LEU A 235 12.41 -14.16 2.37
C LEU A 235 10.97 -13.79 2.78
N ALA A 236 10.79 -13.19 3.95
CA ALA A 236 9.50 -12.62 4.32
C ALA A 236 9.21 -11.34 3.51
N PRO A 237 7.93 -11.04 3.21
CA PRO A 237 7.59 -9.78 2.59
C PRO A 237 8.05 -8.64 3.49
N VAL A 238 8.58 -7.59 2.88
CA VAL A 238 8.81 -6.34 3.59
C VAL A 238 7.43 -5.78 3.89
N ASN A 239 7.07 -5.71 5.16
CA ASN A 239 5.86 -5.01 5.58
C ASN A 239 6.09 -3.51 5.32
N TYR A 240 5.57 -3.00 4.20
CA TYR A 240 5.48 -1.58 3.90
C TYR A 240 4.24 -0.99 4.55
#